data_169aaa71860c607d8d4c6bed4f43448a
#
_entry.id   169aaa71860c607d8d4c6bed4f43448a
#
_cell.length_a   1.000
_cell.length_b   1.000
_cell.length_c   1.000
_cell.angle_alpha   90.00
_cell.angle_beta   90.00
_cell.angle_gamma   90.00
#
_symmetry.space_group_name_H-M   'P 1'
#
loop_
_entity.id
_entity.type
_entity.pdbx_description
1 polymer ?
#
loop_
_entity_poly.entity_id
_entity_poly.type
_entity_poly.pdbx_seq_one_letter_code
_entity_poly.pdbx_strand_id
1 'polypeptide(L)'
;MENKVAKVVNAGKQIVVYKTASGVDMPVTTDGETVWMTVEQMVKLFGRDRTVLIRHINNAIKEGELERGINVQNLHNIPEGRGRPVLIYDLDTMISVGYRVKSVEGVRFRRWATRVLREMLLNRVEEVREIAKLKRRMDAAEGDIKQIKGGMNYLVQQITGPDMPRRKIGFGAKPGETSSTPYGRA
;
A
#
# COMPACT_ATOMS: atom_id res chain seq x y z
N MET A 1 10.51 16.79 -5.77
CA MET A 1 9.84 17.85 -4.96
C MET A 1 9.07 17.14 -3.86
N GLU A 2 9.59 17.23 -2.63
CA GLU A 2 9.07 16.51 -1.48
C GLU A 2 7.68 17.01 -1.07
N ASN A 3 6.70 16.09 -1.08
CA ASN A 3 5.40 16.32 -0.45
C ASN A 3 5.58 16.39 1.08
N LYS A 4 5.55 17.59 1.64
CA LYS A 4 5.48 17.77 3.09
C LYS A 4 4.11 17.29 3.59
N VAL A 5 4.10 16.09 4.15
CA VAL A 5 2.95 15.52 4.86
C VAL A 5 2.90 16.13 6.25
N ALA A 6 1.93 17.00 6.51
CA ALA A 6 1.62 17.44 7.86
C ALA A 6 0.80 16.34 8.54
N LYS A 7 1.39 15.68 9.53
CA LYS A 7 0.82 14.55 10.23
C LYS A 7 -0.05 15.04 11.40
N VAL A 8 -1.38 15.00 11.26
CA VAL A 8 -2.29 15.04 12.40
C VAL A 8 -2.96 13.68 12.51
N VAL A 9 -2.64 12.94 13.56
CA VAL A 9 -3.16 11.58 13.78
C VAL A 9 -4.40 11.68 14.63
N ASN A 10 -5.58 11.34 14.07
CA ASN A 10 -6.76 10.98 14.82
C ASN A 10 -7.31 9.67 14.27
N ALA A 11 -7.34 8.65 15.10
CA ALA A 11 -7.99 7.35 14.85
C ALA A 11 -7.64 6.69 13.48
N GLY A 12 -6.34 6.60 13.14
CA GLY A 12 -5.89 5.90 11.92
C GLY A 12 -6.03 6.70 10.62
N LYS A 13 -6.62 7.91 10.64
CA LYS A 13 -6.76 8.77 9.47
C LYS A 13 -5.65 9.82 9.44
N GLN A 14 -4.94 9.91 8.31
CA GLN A 14 -3.89 10.92 8.10
C GLN A 14 -4.44 12.10 7.29
N ILE A 15 -4.05 13.31 7.65
CA ILE A 15 -4.34 14.50 6.83
C ILE A 15 -3.15 14.71 5.89
N VAL A 16 -3.41 14.61 4.60
CA VAL A 16 -2.44 14.89 3.54
C VAL A 16 -2.79 16.20 2.87
N VAL A 17 -1.83 17.10 2.74
CA VAL A 17 -2.05 18.36 2.02
C VAL A 17 -1.82 18.14 0.54
N TYR A 18 -2.89 18.26 -0.24
CA TYR A 18 -2.86 18.15 -1.69
C TYR A 18 -2.67 19.53 -2.31
N LYS A 19 -1.63 19.71 -3.12
CA LYS A 19 -1.45 20.94 -3.90
C LYS A 19 -2.24 20.85 -5.20
N THR A 20 -3.27 21.67 -5.33
CA THR A 20 -4.01 21.78 -6.58
C THR A 20 -3.15 22.43 -7.66
N ALA A 21 -3.49 22.21 -8.94
CA ALA A 21 -2.82 22.88 -10.06
C ALA A 21 -2.94 24.42 -10.05
N SER A 22 -3.85 24.97 -9.23
CA SER A 22 -4.04 26.41 -8.98
C SER A 22 -3.22 26.91 -7.77
N GLY A 23 -2.39 26.08 -7.15
CA GLY A 23 -1.55 26.45 -6.01
C GLY A 23 -2.28 26.51 -4.67
N VAL A 24 -3.52 26.03 -4.60
CA VAL A 24 -4.29 25.98 -3.34
C VAL A 24 -3.92 24.70 -2.60
N ASP A 25 -3.43 24.83 -1.37
CA ASP A 25 -3.19 23.72 -0.48
C ASP A 25 -4.53 23.20 0.07
N MET A 26 -4.85 21.94 -0.23
CA MET A 26 -6.10 21.33 0.19
C MET A 26 -5.80 20.18 1.17
N PRO A 27 -6.16 20.31 2.45
CA PRO A 27 -6.04 19.21 3.38
C PRO A 27 -7.10 18.15 3.04
N VAL A 28 -6.66 16.93 2.77
CA VAL A 28 -7.52 15.78 2.56
C VAL A 28 -7.25 14.73 3.61
N THR A 29 -8.27 14.02 4.02
CA THR A 29 -8.14 12.92 4.98
C THR A 29 -7.95 11.62 4.21
N THR A 30 -6.98 10.81 4.59
CA THR A 30 -6.79 9.45 4.03
C THR A 30 -6.74 8.42 5.15
N ASP A 31 -7.27 7.24 4.88
CA ASP A 31 -7.19 6.06 5.74
C ASP A 31 -6.15 5.04 5.22
N GLY A 32 -5.42 5.39 4.17
CA GLY A 32 -4.44 4.54 3.51
C GLY A 32 -4.99 3.80 2.28
N GLU A 33 -6.30 3.67 2.16
CA GLU A 33 -6.98 3.02 1.04
C GLU A 33 -7.57 4.03 0.07
N THR A 34 -8.17 5.10 0.61
CA THR A 34 -8.79 6.18 -0.20
C THR A 34 -8.59 7.55 0.44
N VAL A 35 -9.05 8.55 -0.25
CA VAL A 35 -8.99 9.96 0.16
C VAL A 35 -10.40 10.46 0.41
N TRP A 36 -10.62 11.10 1.54
CA TRP A 36 -11.92 11.62 1.97
C TRP A 36 -11.96 13.14 1.96
N MET A 37 -13.03 13.70 1.44
CA MET A 37 -13.29 15.15 1.42
C MET A 37 -14.69 15.48 1.89
N THR A 38 -14.84 16.67 2.52
CA THR A 38 -16.15 17.26 2.75
C THR A 38 -16.68 17.93 1.48
N VAL A 39 -17.98 18.20 1.44
CA VAL A 39 -18.56 18.93 0.29
C VAL A 39 -18.01 20.36 0.19
N GLU A 40 -17.64 21.00 1.30
CA GLU A 40 -17.02 22.33 1.33
C GLU A 40 -15.64 22.34 0.68
N GLN A 41 -14.86 21.27 0.87
CA GLN A 41 -13.59 21.07 0.18
C GLN A 41 -13.81 20.87 -1.32
N MET A 42 -14.83 20.06 -1.71
CA MET A 42 -15.19 19.89 -3.11
C MET A 42 -15.68 21.18 -3.79
N VAL A 43 -16.41 22.05 -3.06
CA VAL A 43 -16.79 23.39 -3.53
C VAL A 43 -15.56 24.19 -3.94
N LYS A 44 -14.52 24.20 -3.11
CA LYS A 44 -13.24 24.86 -3.41
C LYS A 44 -12.50 24.20 -4.56
N LEU A 45 -12.53 22.85 -4.65
CA LEU A 45 -11.86 22.10 -5.68
C LEU A 45 -12.47 22.32 -7.07
N PHE A 46 -13.80 22.32 -7.16
CA PHE A 46 -14.52 22.36 -8.43
C PHE A 46 -15.06 23.75 -8.82
N GLY A 47 -14.98 24.73 -7.92
CA GLY A 47 -15.50 26.07 -8.15
C GLY A 47 -17.00 26.08 -8.44
N ARG A 48 -17.78 25.25 -7.75
CA ARG A 48 -19.23 25.13 -7.92
C ARG A 48 -19.95 25.13 -6.57
N ASP A 49 -21.21 25.62 -6.60
CA ASP A 49 -22.03 25.68 -5.40
C ASP A 49 -22.29 24.29 -4.81
N ARG A 50 -22.40 24.24 -3.50
CA ARG A 50 -22.72 23.04 -2.73
C ARG A 50 -23.93 22.29 -3.27
N THR A 51 -25.02 23.02 -3.60
CA THR A 51 -26.26 22.43 -4.11
C THR A 51 -26.06 21.69 -5.41
N VAL A 52 -25.21 22.22 -6.31
CA VAL A 52 -24.88 21.58 -7.59
C VAL A 52 -24.11 20.29 -7.36
N LEU A 53 -23.12 20.31 -6.46
CA LEU A 53 -22.30 19.13 -6.14
C LEU A 53 -23.16 18.03 -5.50
N ILE A 54 -23.99 18.37 -4.50
CA ILE A 54 -24.92 17.41 -3.86
C ILE A 54 -25.88 16.79 -4.88
N ARG A 55 -26.37 17.59 -5.84
CA ARG A 55 -27.22 17.05 -6.91
C ARG A 55 -26.46 16.04 -7.79
N HIS A 56 -25.20 16.30 -8.15
CA HIS A 56 -24.39 15.34 -8.90
C HIS A 56 -24.14 14.06 -8.12
N ILE A 57 -23.80 14.17 -6.82
CA ILE A 57 -23.62 13.00 -5.94
C ILE A 57 -24.90 12.18 -5.86
N ASN A 58 -26.04 12.82 -5.60
CA ASN A 58 -27.31 12.13 -5.51
C ASN A 58 -27.72 11.45 -6.85
N ASN A 59 -27.39 12.05 -7.99
CA ASN A 59 -27.62 11.44 -9.29
C ASN A 59 -26.73 10.21 -9.48
N ALA A 60 -25.44 10.29 -9.14
CA ALA A 60 -24.52 9.17 -9.22
C ALA A 60 -24.96 8.00 -8.32
N ILE A 61 -25.49 8.28 -7.12
CA ILE A 61 -26.07 7.25 -6.25
C ILE A 61 -27.32 6.63 -6.88
N LYS A 62 -28.21 7.42 -7.49
CA LYS A 62 -29.41 6.91 -8.16
C LYS A 62 -29.08 6.05 -9.38
N GLU A 63 -28.00 6.37 -10.08
CA GLU A 63 -27.51 5.65 -11.25
C GLU A 63 -26.74 4.37 -10.88
N GLY A 64 -26.49 4.13 -9.58
CA GLY A 64 -25.73 2.98 -9.09
C GLY A 64 -24.22 3.10 -9.27
N GLU A 65 -23.70 4.29 -9.62
CA GLU A 65 -22.26 4.56 -9.72
C GLU A 65 -21.62 4.69 -8.33
N LEU A 66 -22.38 5.20 -7.36
CA LEU A 66 -21.96 5.39 -5.97
C LEU A 66 -22.93 4.72 -5.01
N GLU A 67 -22.41 4.23 -3.88
CA GLU A 67 -23.16 3.57 -2.84
C GLU A 67 -23.10 4.33 -1.51
N ARG A 68 -24.27 4.57 -0.87
CA ARG A 68 -24.33 5.15 0.48
C ARG A 68 -23.79 4.15 1.50
N GLY A 69 -22.99 4.65 2.44
CA GLY A 69 -22.33 3.82 3.45
C GLY A 69 -20.95 3.34 3.03
N ILE A 70 -20.66 3.24 1.74
CA ILE A 70 -19.33 2.98 1.18
C ILE A 70 -18.68 4.31 0.79
N ASN A 71 -19.23 4.98 -0.23
CA ASN A 71 -18.65 6.21 -0.79
C ASN A 71 -19.01 7.48 0.00
N VAL A 72 -19.99 7.40 0.91
CA VAL A 72 -20.46 8.52 1.75
C VAL A 72 -20.51 8.08 3.19
N GLN A 73 -19.74 8.72 4.07
CA GLN A 73 -19.65 8.39 5.48
C GLN A 73 -19.88 9.62 6.37
N ASN A 74 -20.21 9.36 7.64
CA ASN A 74 -20.27 10.39 8.68
C ASN A 74 -18.89 10.56 9.30
N LEU A 75 -18.41 11.80 9.38
CA LEU A 75 -17.22 12.13 10.16
C LEU A 75 -17.59 12.13 11.65
N HIS A 76 -17.17 11.10 12.39
CA HIS A 76 -17.50 10.88 13.80
C HIS A 76 -16.68 11.72 14.78
N ASN A 77 -16.29 12.95 14.45
CA ASN A 77 -15.49 13.82 15.33
C ASN A 77 -16.30 14.90 16.06
N ILE A 78 -17.62 14.74 16.16
CA ILE A 78 -18.46 15.64 16.94
C ILE A 78 -18.81 14.90 18.25
N PRO A 79 -18.48 15.47 19.44
CA PRO A 79 -18.94 14.91 20.71
C PRO A 79 -20.45 14.72 20.67
N GLU A 80 -20.91 13.56 21.16
CA GLU A 80 -22.34 13.21 21.18
C GLU A 80 -23.17 14.38 21.72
N GLY A 81 -24.12 14.82 20.92
CA GLY A 81 -25.12 15.84 21.32
C GLY A 81 -24.93 17.26 20.81
N ARG A 82 -23.89 17.60 20.04
CA ARG A 82 -23.68 18.97 19.52
C ARG A 82 -23.32 18.98 18.03
N GLY A 83 -24.31 19.20 17.18
CA GLY A 83 -24.12 19.51 15.76
C GLY A 83 -24.62 18.44 14.79
N ARG A 84 -24.85 18.86 13.52
CA ARG A 84 -25.16 17.92 12.44
C ARG A 84 -23.89 17.14 12.05
N PRO A 85 -24.00 15.82 11.81
CA PRO A 85 -22.87 15.03 11.34
C PRO A 85 -22.35 15.59 10.01
N VAL A 86 -21.03 15.76 9.91
CA VAL A 86 -20.38 16.20 8.68
C VAL A 86 -20.22 14.98 7.78
N LEU A 87 -20.78 15.05 6.57
CA LEU A 87 -20.60 14.01 5.58
C LEU A 87 -19.24 14.18 4.89
N ILE A 88 -18.54 13.07 4.74
CA ILE A 88 -17.32 12.94 3.96
C ILE A 88 -17.57 11.99 2.79
N TYR A 89 -16.89 12.27 1.71
CA TYR A 89 -17.03 11.63 0.41
C TYR A 89 -15.66 11.13 -0.04
N ASP A 90 -15.61 9.94 -0.57
CA ASP A 90 -14.39 9.28 -1.00
C ASP A 90 -13.88 9.77 -2.37
N LEU A 91 -12.77 9.18 -2.82
CA LEU A 91 -12.15 9.50 -4.11
C LEU A 91 -13.07 9.18 -5.29
N ASP A 92 -13.84 8.09 -5.23
CA ASP A 92 -14.75 7.69 -6.32
C ASP A 92 -15.85 8.73 -6.49
N THR A 93 -16.39 9.26 -5.37
CA THR A 93 -17.32 10.39 -5.39
C THR A 93 -16.70 11.63 -6.02
N MET A 94 -15.45 11.96 -5.68
CA MET A 94 -14.76 13.11 -6.25
C MET A 94 -14.56 12.95 -7.77
N ILE A 95 -14.20 11.74 -8.23
CA ILE A 95 -14.03 11.42 -9.64
C ILE A 95 -15.37 11.56 -10.38
N SER A 96 -16.43 10.92 -9.88
CA SER A 96 -17.77 10.98 -10.45
C SER A 96 -18.25 12.44 -10.61
N VAL A 97 -18.16 13.23 -9.53
CA VAL A 97 -18.51 14.65 -9.56
C VAL A 97 -17.63 15.42 -10.53
N GLY A 98 -16.32 15.19 -10.54
CA GLY A 98 -15.35 15.88 -11.38
C GLY A 98 -15.62 15.68 -12.88
N TYR A 99 -16.14 14.51 -13.28
CA TYR A 99 -16.54 14.26 -14.67
C TYR A 99 -17.88 14.92 -15.05
N ARG A 100 -18.76 15.14 -14.08
CA ARG A 100 -20.11 15.72 -14.30
C ARG A 100 -20.11 17.25 -14.23
N VAL A 101 -19.17 17.84 -13.51
CA VAL A 101 -19.12 19.28 -13.28
C VAL A 101 -18.61 20.02 -14.52
N LYS A 102 -19.43 20.98 -15.00
CA LYS A 102 -19.08 21.89 -16.10
C LYS A 102 -18.44 23.18 -15.56
N SER A 103 -17.17 23.13 -15.12
CA SER A 103 -16.40 24.28 -14.68
C SER A 103 -14.97 24.23 -15.24
N VAL A 104 -14.26 25.35 -15.18
CA VAL A 104 -12.85 25.42 -15.56
C VAL A 104 -12.00 24.54 -14.66
N GLU A 105 -12.30 24.54 -13.36
CA GLU A 105 -11.66 23.71 -12.34
C GLU A 105 -11.94 22.23 -12.60
N GLY A 106 -13.15 21.86 -12.99
CA GLY A 106 -13.49 20.50 -13.40
C GLY A 106 -12.69 20.04 -14.62
N VAL A 107 -12.43 20.91 -15.60
CA VAL A 107 -11.53 20.61 -16.73
C VAL A 107 -10.10 20.40 -16.24
N ARG A 108 -9.60 21.24 -15.33
CA ARG A 108 -8.25 21.11 -14.74
C ARG A 108 -8.12 19.80 -13.99
N PHE A 109 -9.14 19.47 -13.16
CA PHE A 109 -9.19 18.21 -12.43
C PHE A 109 -9.13 16.99 -13.37
N ARG A 110 -9.96 16.94 -14.43
CA ARG A 110 -9.95 15.82 -15.38
C ARG A 110 -8.61 15.66 -16.09
N ARG A 111 -7.97 16.77 -16.50
CA ARG A 111 -6.63 16.73 -17.11
C ARG A 111 -5.58 16.18 -16.14
N TRP A 112 -5.65 16.60 -14.88
CA TRP A 112 -4.78 16.10 -13.83
C TRP A 112 -5.03 14.61 -13.57
N ALA A 113 -6.27 14.19 -13.36
CA ALA A 113 -6.63 12.78 -13.12
C ALA A 113 -6.18 11.86 -14.27
N THR A 114 -6.39 12.31 -15.53
CA THR A 114 -5.92 11.57 -16.72
C THR A 114 -4.39 11.44 -16.73
N ARG A 115 -3.67 12.48 -16.32
CA ARG A 115 -2.20 12.43 -16.24
C ARG A 115 -1.74 11.44 -15.18
N VAL A 116 -2.28 11.54 -13.97
CA VAL A 116 -1.96 10.63 -12.86
C VAL A 116 -2.23 9.18 -13.24
N LEU A 117 -3.40 8.90 -13.81
CA LEU A 117 -3.75 7.55 -14.27
C LEU A 117 -2.76 7.03 -15.32
N ARG A 118 -2.39 7.87 -16.28
CA ARG A 118 -1.41 7.49 -17.31
C ARG A 118 -0.03 7.20 -16.69
N GLU A 119 0.44 8.04 -15.79
CA GLU A 119 1.71 7.85 -15.08
C GLU A 119 1.69 6.56 -14.24
N MET A 120 0.60 6.31 -13.51
CA MET A 120 0.46 5.07 -12.74
C MET A 120 0.47 3.82 -13.62
N LEU A 121 -0.23 3.85 -14.75
CA LEU A 121 -0.26 2.71 -15.69
C LEU A 121 1.12 2.46 -16.31
N LEU A 122 1.85 3.53 -16.70
CA LEU A 122 3.20 3.38 -17.27
C LEU A 122 4.19 2.87 -16.23
N ASN A 123 4.18 3.42 -15.01
CA ASN A 123 5.04 2.95 -13.92
C ASN A 123 4.76 1.49 -13.57
N ARG A 124 3.48 1.08 -13.55
CA ARG A 124 3.11 -0.32 -13.30
C ARG A 124 3.67 -1.28 -14.35
N VAL A 125 3.66 -0.87 -15.63
CA VAL A 125 4.26 -1.68 -16.72
C VAL A 125 5.77 -1.84 -16.52
N GLU A 126 6.46 -0.76 -16.10
CA GLU A 126 7.90 -0.82 -15.85
C GLU A 126 8.24 -1.69 -14.64
N GLU A 127 7.48 -1.54 -13.53
CA GLU A 127 7.61 -2.40 -12.35
C GLU A 127 7.47 -3.89 -12.69
N VAL A 128 6.45 -4.25 -13.48
CA VAL A 128 6.23 -5.63 -13.92
C VAL A 128 7.41 -6.15 -14.74
N ARG A 129 8.00 -5.32 -15.62
CA ARG A 129 9.18 -5.69 -16.39
C ARG A 129 10.40 -5.93 -15.50
N GLU A 130 10.64 -5.05 -14.53
CA GLU A 130 11.76 -5.21 -13.59
C GLU A 130 11.58 -6.45 -12.69
N ILE A 131 10.37 -6.71 -12.20
CA ILE A 131 10.06 -7.92 -11.44
C ILE A 131 10.33 -9.19 -12.29
N ALA A 132 9.90 -9.19 -13.54
CA ALA A 132 10.16 -10.32 -14.46
C ALA A 132 11.66 -10.53 -14.70
N LYS A 133 12.43 -9.45 -14.83
CA LYS A 133 13.88 -9.51 -14.99
C LYS A 133 14.58 -10.03 -13.72
N LEU A 134 14.17 -9.55 -12.55
CA LEU A 134 14.68 -10.02 -11.27
C LEU A 134 14.37 -11.50 -11.05
N LYS A 135 13.16 -11.94 -11.38
CA LYS A 135 12.76 -13.34 -11.29
C LYS A 135 13.64 -14.24 -12.14
N ARG A 136 13.91 -13.88 -13.40
CA ARG A 136 14.83 -14.64 -14.28
C ARG A 136 16.24 -14.76 -13.69
N ARG A 137 16.76 -13.68 -13.08
CA ARG A 137 18.08 -13.70 -12.43
C ARG A 137 18.09 -14.60 -11.20
N MET A 138 17.01 -14.60 -10.44
CA MET A 138 16.84 -15.46 -9.27
C MET A 138 16.79 -16.92 -9.66
N ASP A 139 15.98 -17.27 -10.67
CA ASP A 139 15.86 -18.64 -11.20
C ASP A 139 17.22 -19.17 -11.70
N ALA A 140 18.02 -18.32 -12.38
CA ALA A 140 19.37 -18.67 -12.81
C ALA A 140 20.31 -18.92 -11.62
N ALA A 141 20.31 -18.05 -10.62
CA ALA A 141 21.13 -18.21 -9.42
C ALA A 141 20.76 -19.46 -8.60
N GLU A 142 19.47 -19.80 -8.52
CA GLU A 142 19.00 -21.04 -7.91
C GLU A 142 19.51 -22.27 -8.66
N GLY A 143 19.55 -22.22 -10.00
CA GLY A 143 20.15 -23.26 -10.84
C GLY A 143 21.63 -23.47 -10.55
N ASP A 144 22.40 -22.37 -10.46
CA ASP A 144 23.83 -22.40 -10.14
C ASP A 144 24.08 -22.97 -8.73
N ILE A 145 23.30 -22.55 -7.75
CA ILE A 145 23.37 -23.08 -6.37
C ILE A 145 23.09 -24.59 -6.35
N LYS A 146 22.12 -25.05 -7.12
CA LYS A 146 21.80 -26.49 -7.22
C LYS A 146 22.94 -27.29 -7.84
N GLN A 147 23.58 -26.76 -8.89
CA GLN A 147 24.77 -27.36 -9.49
C GLN A 147 25.96 -27.44 -8.52
N ILE A 148 26.25 -26.33 -7.80
CA ILE A 148 27.33 -26.26 -6.81
C ILE A 148 27.08 -27.25 -5.68
N LYS A 149 25.84 -27.34 -5.16
CA LYS A 149 25.45 -28.32 -4.14
C LYS A 149 25.63 -29.75 -4.64
N GLY A 150 25.25 -30.04 -5.89
CA GLY A 150 25.45 -31.35 -6.51
C GLY A 150 26.93 -31.73 -6.59
N GLY A 151 27.78 -30.82 -7.09
CA GLY A 151 29.22 -30.98 -7.17
C GLY A 151 29.88 -31.18 -5.79
N MET A 152 29.45 -30.38 -4.80
CA MET A 152 29.98 -30.50 -3.45
C MET A 152 29.61 -31.84 -2.79
N ASN A 153 28.37 -32.30 -2.97
CA ASN A 153 27.96 -33.62 -2.50
C ASN A 153 28.77 -34.78 -3.16
N TYR A 154 29.06 -34.66 -4.46
CA TYR A 154 29.90 -35.60 -5.14
C TYR A 154 31.33 -35.64 -4.58
N LEU A 155 31.95 -34.49 -4.36
CA LEU A 155 33.28 -34.39 -3.76
C LEU A 155 33.32 -34.96 -2.32
N VAL A 156 32.31 -34.65 -1.53
CA VAL A 156 32.18 -35.15 -0.14
C VAL A 156 32.08 -36.70 -0.17
N GLN A 157 31.33 -37.28 -1.10
CA GLN A 157 31.26 -38.75 -1.24
C GLN A 157 32.60 -39.40 -1.67
N GLN A 158 33.40 -38.69 -2.47
CA GLN A 158 34.75 -39.20 -2.84
C GLN A 158 35.76 -39.10 -1.69
N ILE A 159 35.67 -38.10 -0.84
CA ILE A 159 36.56 -37.90 0.29
C ILE A 159 36.18 -38.80 1.49
N THR A 160 34.89 -38.98 1.70
CA THR A 160 34.34 -39.84 2.76
C THR A 160 34.05 -41.22 2.20
N GLY A 161 35.04 -41.97 1.77
CA GLY A 161 34.84 -43.36 1.25
C GLY A 161 33.89 -44.20 2.13
N PRO A 162 33.39 -45.36 1.64
CA PRO A 162 32.28 -46.10 2.28
C PRO A 162 32.54 -46.59 3.72
N ASP A 163 33.74 -46.38 4.27
CA ASP A 163 34.18 -46.95 5.55
C ASP A 163 34.51 -45.93 6.66
N MET A 164 34.19 -44.65 6.49
CA MET A 164 34.35 -43.68 7.59
C MET A 164 33.08 -43.62 8.46
N PRO A 165 33.18 -43.96 9.77
CA PRO A 165 32.04 -43.80 10.66
C PRO A 165 31.65 -42.32 10.69
N ARG A 166 30.41 -42.03 10.31
CA ARG A 166 29.85 -40.66 10.28
C ARG A 166 29.90 -40.10 11.73
N ARG A 167 30.86 -39.20 12.01
CA ARG A 167 30.82 -38.36 13.22
C ARG A 167 29.55 -37.53 13.11
N LYS A 168 28.58 -37.86 13.97
CA LYS A 168 27.42 -37.02 14.20
C LYS A 168 27.93 -35.71 14.82
N ILE A 169 28.08 -34.67 14.04
CA ILE A 169 28.21 -33.30 14.55
C ILE A 169 26.79 -32.91 14.98
N GLY A 170 26.40 -33.36 16.17
CA GLY A 170 25.14 -32.96 16.79
C GLY A 170 25.39 -31.78 17.69
N PHE A 171 24.95 -30.60 17.34
CA PHE A 171 24.61 -29.55 18.26
C PHE A 171 23.40 -30.06 19.07
N GLY A 172 23.64 -30.53 20.29
CA GLY A 172 22.56 -31.02 21.15
C GLY A 172 23.10 -31.85 22.30
N ALA A 173 23.96 -31.28 23.17
CA ALA A 173 24.15 -31.83 24.52
C ALA A 173 22.83 -31.60 25.29
N LYS A 174 22.09 -32.69 25.55
CA LYS A 174 21.02 -32.65 26.56
C LYS A 174 21.65 -32.33 27.92
N PRO A 175 21.12 -31.36 28.69
CA PRO A 175 21.61 -31.15 30.06
C PRO A 175 21.17 -32.33 30.89
N GLY A 176 22.12 -33.18 31.36
CA GLY A 176 21.80 -34.19 32.34
C GLY A 176 22.64 -35.48 32.34
N GLU A 177 23.60 -35.71 31.42
CA GLU A 177 24.45 -36.88 31.53
C GLU A 177 25.87 -36.51 32.00
N THR A 178 26.11 -36.75 33.30
CA THR A 178 27.44 -36.68 33.92
C THR A 178 28.29 -37.82 33.37
N SER A 179 29.33 -37.50 32.59
CA SER A 179 30.34 -38.48 32.20
C SER A 179 31.21 -38.85 33.40
N SER A 180 30.97 -40.01 33.93
CA SER A 180 31.94 -40.67 34.85
C SER A 180 33.14 -41.12 34.04
N THR A 181 34.26 -40.43 34.17
CA THR A 181 35.57 -40.83 33.71
C THR A 181 36.16 -41.76 34.78
N PRO A 182 36.56 -42.99 34.45
CA PRO A 182 37.38 -43.78 35.35
C PRO A 182 38.86 -43.50 35.04
N TYR A 183 39.46 -42.56 35.75
CA TYR A 183 40.93 -42.59 35.97
C TYR A 183 41.17 -43.37 37.25
N GLY A 184 41.58 -44.64 37.11
CA GLY A 184 42.12 -45.48 38.17
C GLY A 184 43.61 -45.69 37.94
N ARG A 185 44.36 -45.22 38.91
CA ARG A 185 45.57 -45.74 39.56
C ARG A 185 46.60 -46.55 38.74
N ALA A 186 47.83 -46.08 38.69
CA ALA A 186 48.98 -46.54 39.53
C ALA A 186 50.11 -45.56 39.34
#